data_c5070f6ef96ea96175261c668a4473e5
#
_entry.id   c5070f6ef96ea96175261c668a4473e5
#
_cell.length_a   1.000
_cell.length_b   1.000
_cell.length_c   1.000
_cell.angle_alpha   90.00
_cell.angle_beta   90.00
_cell.angle_gamma   90.00
#
_symmetry.space_group_name_H-M   'P 1'
#
loop_
_entity.id
_entity.type
_entity.pdbx_description
1 polymer ?
#
loop_
_entity_poly.entity_id
_entity_poly.type
_entity_poly.pdbx_seq_one_letter_code
_entity_poly.pdbx_strand_id
1 'polypeptide(L)'
;MDTTYWGRSFGVMLFKDAITKENLLKFYIKTETNYFYHQGIDQLQAKGYNVLAIVCDGRRGLLNSFDDIPVQMCQFHQAAIIRRYITKNPRLLAAIELNELVRLLPKTDKESFKGALFEWFNKWKTFLDERTINIETGKSFYTHKRLRSAYRSIKTNLKWLFTWYDNIELGIPNTTGAIEGHFADLKNKLRNHNGLNLKRKKRFIDEFLKV
;
A
#
# COMPACT_ATOMS: atom_id res chain seq x y z
N MET A 1 4.06 -3.57 8.34
CA MET A 1 3.72 -2.36 9.11
C MET A 1 2.68 -1.54 8.38
N ASP A 2 1.77 -0.94 9.13
CA ASP A 2 0.64 -0.17 8.57
C ASP A 2 0.07 0.77 9.63
N THR A 3 -0.72 1.78 9.20
CA THR A 3 -1.29 2.81 10.06
C THR A 3 -2.79 2.90 9.88
N THR A 4 -3.53 3.00 10.99
CA THR A 4 -4.96 3.26 10.95
C THR A 4 -5.33 4.48 11.80
N TYR A 5 -6.42 5.18 11.43
CA TYR A 5 -6.84 6.43 12.04
C TYR A 5 -8.24 6.37 12.64
N TRP A 6 -8.46 7.12 13.72
CA TRP A 6 -9.77 7.43 14.28
C TRP A 6 -10.10 8.92 14.05
N GLY A 7 -10.65 9.17 12.87
CA GLY A 7 -10.92 10.53 12.39
C GLY A 7 -9.63 11.36 12.29
N ARG A 8 -9.69 12.61 12.74
CA ARG A 8 -8.54 13.53 12.81
C ARG A 8 -7.87 13.54 14.19
N SER A 9 -8.32 12.70 15.12
CA SER A 9 -7.89 12.75 16.52
C SER A 9 -6.50 12.13 16.69
N PHE A 10 -6.33 10.89 16.25
CA PHE A 10 -5.06 10.15 16.32
C PHE A 10 -5.07 8.95 15.38
N GLY A 11 -3.88 8.44 15.10
CA GLY A 11 -3.64 7.17 14.43
C GLY A 11 -2.89 6.19 15.33
N VAL A 12 -2.94 4.93 14.95
CA VAL A 12 -2.09 3.87 15.51
C VAL A 12 -1.30 3.26 14.36
N MET A 13 0.00 3.38 14.44
CA MET A 13 0.95 2.66 13.59
C MET A 13 1.31 1.36 14.28
N LEU A 14 1.22 0.24 13.57
CA LEU A 14 1.47 -1.09 14.09
C LEU A 14 2.58 -1.78 13.29
N PHE A 15 3.52 -2.35 14.02
CA PHE A 15 4.55 -3.25 13.51
C PHE A 15 4.18 -4.66 13.96
N LYS A 16 4.00 -5.55 13.01
CA LYS A 16 3.52 -6.91 13.22
C LYS A 16 4.44 -7.88 12.49
N ASP A 17 4.83 -8.94 13.18
CA ASP A 17 5.53 -10.04 12.52
C ASP A 17 4.61 -10.71 11.51
N ALA A 18 5.14 -10.92 10.30
CA ALA A 18 4.37 -11.49 9.21
C ALA A 18 4.20 -13.01 9.32
N ILE A 19 5.10 -13.69 10.04
CA ILE A 19 5.13 -15.14 10.20
C ILE A 19 4.39 -15.53 11.47
N THR A 20 4.84 -15.05 12.64
CA THR A 20 4.24 -15.39 13.95
C THR A 20 2.90 -14.71 14.19
N LYS A 21 2.59 -13.66 13.46
CA LYS A 21 1.40 -12.81 13.63
C LYS A 21 1.37 -12.05 14.97
N GLU A 22 2.50 -11.94 15.64
CA GLU A 22 2.64 -11.16 16.86
C GLU A 22 2.73 -9.66 16.57
N ASN A 23 2.11 -8.86 17.43
CA ASN A 23 2.27 -7.42 17.39
C ASN A 23 3.55 -7.06 18.16
N LEU A 24 4.52 -6.47 17.48
CA LEU A 24 5.86 -6.21 18.03
C LEU A 24 6.01 -4.82 18.63
N LEU A 25 5.39 -3.82 17.99
CA LEU A 25 5.51 -2.43 18.38
C LEU A 25 4.32 -1.63 17.87
N LYS A 26 3.88 -0.63 18.65
CA LYS A 26 2.88 0.36 18.20
C LYS A 26 3.27 1.77 18.58
N PHE A 27 2.84 2.73 17.78
CA PHE A 27 2.90 4.15 18.08
C PHE A 27 1.53 4.79 18.00
N TYR A 28 1.23 5.67 18.94
CA TYR A 28 0.14 6.63 18.78
C TYR A 28 0.68 7.86 18.07
N ILE A 29 0.14 8.16 16.91
CA ILE A 29 0.61 9.25 16.06
C ILE A 29 -0.54 10.21 15.72
N LYS A 30 -0.22 11.49 15.50
CA LYS A 30 -1.17 12.47 14.95
C LYS A 30 -1.13 12.46 13.43
N THR A 31 0.06 12.35 12.87
CA THR A 31 0.31 12.33 11.43
C THR A 31 1.33 11.26 11.12
N GLU A 32 1.06 10.46 10.13
CA GLU A 32 1.96 9.45 9.63
C GLU A 32 3.13 10.10 8.87
N THR A 33 4.36 9.76 9.25
CA THR A 33 5.59 10.24 8.62
C THR A 33 6.57 9.08 8.42
N ASN A 34 7.50 9.21 7.48
CA ASN A 34 8.55 8.21 7.28
C ASN A 34 9.42 8.05 8.53
N TYR A 35 9.58 9.13 9.31
CA TYR A 35 10.31 9.11 10.59
C TYR A 35 9.82 8.02 11.54
N PHE A 36 8.50 7.88 11.73
CA PHE A 36 7.97 6.85 12.65
C PHE A 36 8.20 5.43 12.15
N TYR A 37 8.26 5.22 10.84
CA TYR A 37 8.61 3.92 10.27
C TYR A 37 10.06 3.56 10.56
N HIS A 38 11.00 4.49 10.36
CA HIS A 38 12.40 4.29 10.71
C HIS A 38 12.58 4.08 12.21
N GLN A 39 12.01 4.97 13.03
CA GLN A 39 12.05 4.86 14.48
C GLN A 39 11.54 3.48 14.97
N GLY A 40 10.51 2.94 14.35
CA GLY A 40 9.98 1.63 14.71
C GLY A 40 10.93 0.49 14.35
N ILE A 41 11.55 0.53 13.18
CA ILE A 41 12.56 -0.46 12.77
C ILE A 41 13.78 -0.37 13.70
N ASP A 42 14.30 0.82 13.97
CA ASP A 42 15.43 1.04 14.88
C ASP A 42 15.15 0.48 16.29
N GLN A 43 13.94 0.73 16.82
CA GLN A 43 13.53 0.19 18.12
C GLN A 43 13.42 -1.34 18.13
N LEU A 44 12.94 -1.95 17.05
CA LEU A 44 12.88 -3.41 16.93
C LEU A 44 14.29 -4.00 16.90
N GLN A 45 15.19 -3.42 16.12
CA GLN A 45 16.58 -3.85 16.05
C GLN A 45 17.29 -3.67 17.41
N ALA A 46 17.07 -2.56 18.11
CA ALA A 46 17.60 -2.32 19.45
C ALA A 46 17.06 -3.32 20.50
N LYS A 47 15.88 -3.89 20.29
CA LYS A 47 15.31 -4.99 21.09
C LYS A 47 15.85 -6.37 20.71
N GLY A 48 16.76 -6.46 19.74
CA GLY A 48 17.37 -7.71 19.28
C GLY A 48 16.61 -8.43 18.16
N TYR A 49 15.58 -7.81 17.57
CA TYR A 49 14.92 -8.38 16.41
C TYR A 49 15.79 -8.23 15.16
N ASN A 50 15.98 -9.34 14.42
CA ASN A 50 16.58 -9.29 13.10
C ASN A 50 15.47 -9.03 12.05
N VAL A 51 15.42 -7.80 11.51
CA VAL A 51 14.41 -7.41 10.52
C VAL A 51 14.85 -7.85 9.14
N LEU A 52 14.34 -9.00 8.68
CA LEU A 52 14.72 -9.62 7.40
C LEU A 52 14.09 -8.92 6.19
N ALA A 53 12.91 -8.37 6.33
CA ALA A 53 12.19 -7.65 5.27
C ALA A 53 11.10 -6.75 5.85
N ILE A 54 10.66 -5.80 5.04
CA ILE A 54 9.60 -4.85 5.39
C ILE A 54 8.46 -4.96 4.38
N VAL A 55 7.22 -5.09 4.87
CA VAL A 55 6.02 -4.98 4.03
C VAL A 55 5.25 -3.73 4.46
N CYS A 56 5.02 -2.80 3.53
CA CYS A 56 4.33 -1.53 3.82
C CYS A 56 3.47 -1.06 2.64
N ASP A 57 2.74 0.04 2.84
CA ASP A 57 2.04 0.72 1.75
C ASP A 57 3.02 1.46 0.82
N GLY A 58 2.50 2.00 -0.28
CA GLY A 58 3.28 2.76 -1.26
C GLY A 58 3.52 4.22 -0.87
N ARG A 59 3.76 4.52 0.41
CA ARG A 59 4.02 5.89 0.88
C ARG A 59 5.25 6.49 0.20
N ARG A 60 5.10 7.73 -0.26
CA ARG A 60 6.17 8.45 -0.96
C ARG A 60 7.45 8.54 -0.12
N GLY A 61 8.56 8.14 -0.70
CA GLY A 61 9.89 8.15 -0.07
C GLY A 61 10.16 6.97 0.88
N LEU A 62 9.13 6.27 1.38
CA LEU A 62 9.33 5.16 2.31
C LEU A 62 9.98 3.94 1.64
N LEU A 63 9.52 3.59 0.44
CA LEU A 63 10.00 2.39 -0.28
C LEU A 63 11.51 2.44 -0.64
N ASN A 64 12.08 3.64 -0.73
CA ASN A 64 13.51 3.85 -1.03
C ASN A 64 14.34 4.22 0.19
N SER A 65 13.81 4.17 1.40
CA SER A 65 14.49 4.70 2.57
C SER A 65 15.12 3.65 3.47
N PHE A 66 15.06 2.38 3.05
CA PHE A 66 15.69 1.25 3.76
C PHE A 66 16.68 0.59 2.79
N ASP A 67 17.96 0.98 2.89
CA ASP A 67 18.98 0.58 1.91
C ASP A 67 19.36 -0.90 2.04
N ASP A 68 19.43 -1.43 3.27
CA ASP A 68 19.91 -2.78 3.56
C ASP A 68 18.80 -3.81 3.85
N ILE A 69 17.53 -3.39 3.81
CA ILE A 69 16.41 -4.27 4.13
C ILE A 69 15.47 -4.38 2.92
N PRO A 70 15.20 -5.58 2.39
CA PRO A 70 14.23 -5.76 1.31
C PRO A 70 12.86 -5.18 1.65
N VAL A 71 12.33 -4.32 0.79
CA VAL A 71 11.02 -3.68 0.99
C VAL A 71 10.02 -4.21 -0.03
N GLN A 72 8.94 -4.79 0.46
CA GLN A 72 7.78 -5.21 -0.34
C GLN A 72 6.68 -4.16 -0.23
N MET A 73 6.27 -3.59 -1.35
CA MET A 73 5.06 -2.78 -1.40
C MET A 73 3.83 -3.68 -1.37
N CYS A 74 2.90 -3.40 -0.49
CA CYS A 74 1.62 -4.11 -0.41
C CYS A 74 0.86 -4.05 -1.74
N GLN A 75 0.65 -5.20 -2.37
CA GLN A 75 -0.04 -5.30 -3.66
C GLN A 75 -1.51 -4.89 -3.57
N PHE A 76 -2.16 -5.07 -2.40
CA PHE A 76 -3.53 -4.59 -2.17
C PHE A 76 -3.58 -3.06 -2.21
N HIS A 77 -2.63 -2.38 -1.58
CA HIS A 77 -2.52 -0.92 -1.65
C HIS A 77 -2.22 -0.41 -3.06
N GLN A 78 -1.37 -1.11 -3.82
CA GLN A 78 -1.18 -0.77 -5.24
C GLN A 78 -2.48 -0.89 -6.03
N ALA A 79 -3.25 -1.96 -5.84
CA ALA A 79 -4.56 -2.11 -6.48
C ALA A 79 -5.54 -1.00 -6.07
N ALA A 80 -5.53 -0.59 -4.80
CA ALA A 80 -6.34 0.53 -4.32
C ALA A 80 -5.92 1.87 -4.94
N ILE A 81 -4.62 2.10 -5.16
CA ILE A 81 -4.10 3.28 -5.88
C ILE A 81 -4.65 3.30 -7.33
N ILE A 82 -4.58 2.16 -8.03
CA ILE A 82 -5.09 2.08 -9.41
C ILE A 82 -6.59 2.36 -9.46
N ARG A 83 -7.39 1.77 -8.56
CA ARG A 83 -8.84 2.03 -8.48
C ARG A 83 -9.18 3.50 -8.21
N ARG A 84 -8.34 4.24 -7.51
CA ARG A 84 -8.50 5.71 -7.34
C ARG A 84 -8.33 6.48 -8.66
N TYR A 85 -7.48 5.98 -9.56
CA TYR A 85 -7.30 6.59 -10.89
C TYR A 85 -8.40 6.19 -11.87
N ILE A 86 -8.73 4.90 -11.99
CA ILE A 86 -9.61 4.38 -13.04
C ILE A 86 -11.02 4.03 -12.57
N THR A 87 -11.34 4.28 -11.29
CA THR A 87 -12.58 3.89 -10.59
C THR A 87 -12.68 2.37 -10.32
N LYS A 88 -13.68 1.97 -9.52
CA LYS A 88 -13.93 0.57 -9.18
C LYS A 88 -14.52 -0.19 -10.39
N ASN A 89 -15.37 0.49 -11.16
CA ASN A 89 -16.07 -0.04 -12.33
C ASN A 89 -15.78 0.87 -13.55
N PRO A 90 -14.60 0.72 -14.18
CA PRO A 90 -14.23 1.53 -15.34
C PRO A 90 -15.10 1.20 -16.56
N ARG A 91 -15.32 2.21 -17.42
CA ARG A 91 -16.10 2.04 -18.66
C ARG A 91 -15.20 1.95 -19.90
N LEU A 92 -14.03 2.58 -19.86
CA LEU A 92 -13.07 2.54 -20.97
C LEU A 92 -12.43 1.15 -21.05
N LEU A 93 -12.39 0.54 -22.22
CA LEU A 93 -11.84 -0.81 -22.41
C LEU A 93 -10.39 -0.92 -21.91
N ALA A 94 -9.54 0.07 -22.21
CA ALA A 94 -8.18 0.13 -21.71
C ALA A 94 -8.11 0.14 -20.16
N ALA A 95 -9.06 0.79 -19.49
CA ALA A 95 -9.11 0.83 -18.02
C ALA A 95 -9.68 -0.48 -17.44
N ILE A 96 -10.62 -1.14 -18.14
CA ILE A 96 -11.14 -2.46 -17.77
C ILE A 96 -10.00 -3.47 -17.78
N GLU A 97 -9.29 -3.58 -18.90
CA GLU A 97 -8.16 -4.50 -19.05
C GLU A 97 -7.04 -4.23 -18.02
N LEU A 98 -6.69 -2.96 -17.76
CA LEU A 98 -5.72 -2.63 -16.73
C LEU A 98 -6.19 -3.05 -15.33
N ASN A 99 -7.48 -2.90 -15.02
CA ASN A 99 -8.04 -3.32 -13.76
C ASN A 99 -8.02 -4.85 -13.59
N GLU A 100 -8.28 -5.61 -14.66
CA GLU A 100 -8.17 -7.06 -14.67
C GLU A 100 -6.72 -7.51 -14.45
N LEU A 101 -5.77 -6.87 -15.13
CA LEU A 101 -4.34 -7.13 -14.95
C LEU A 101 -3.92 -6.91 -13.49
N VAL A 102 -4.36 -5.82 -12.87
CA VAL A 102 -4.08 -5.52 -11.45
C VAL A 102 -4.71 -6.55 -10.50
N ARG A 103 -5.85 -7.14 -10.85
CA ARG A 103 -6.46 -8.23 -10.07
C ARG A 103 -5.63 -9.52 -10.08
N LEU A 104 -4.84 -9.73 -11.12
CA LEU A 104 -3.93 -10.88 -11.24
C LEU A 104 -2.64 -10.69 -10.45
N LEU A 105 -2.29 -9.45 -10.08
CA LEU A 105 -1.02 -9.12 -9.40
C LEU A 105 -0.67 -10.05 -8.22
N PRO A 106 -1.59 -10.45 -7.32
CA PRO A 106 -1.27 -11.36 -6.23
C PRO A 106 -1.14 -12.84 -6.63
N LYS A 107 -1.47 -13.18 -7.87
CA LYS A 107 -1.59 -14.56 -8.35
C LYS A 107 -0.62 -14.91 -9.47
N THR A 108 0.24 -13.97 -9.86
CA THR A 108 1.15 -14.10 -11.00
C THR A 108 2.59 -13.89 -10.55
N ASP A 109 3.52 -14.40 -11.32
CA ASP A 109 4.94 -14.12 -11.16
C ASP A 109 5.34 -12.78 -11.77
N LYS A 110 6.56 -12.36 -11.46
CA LYS A 110 7.12 -11.07 -11.86
C LYS A 110 7.22 -10.91 -13.38
N GLU A 111 7.72 -11.93 -14.08
CA GLU A 111 8.00 -11.84 -15.51
C GLU A 111 6.70 -11.88 -16.32
N SER A 112 5.76 -12.75 -15.95
CA SER A 112 4.44 -12.81 -16.56
C SER A 112 3.68 -11.49 -16.40
N PHE A 113 3.74 -10.88 -15.20
CA PHE A 113 3.09 -9.59 -14.97
C PHE A 113 3.73 -8.46 -15.78
N LYS A 114 5.06 -8.41 -15.85
CA LYS A 114 5.79 -7.42 -16.67
C LYS A 114 5.44 -7.55 -18.15
N GLY A 115 5.41 -8.78 -18.66
CA GLY A 115 5.03 -9.08 -20.04
C GLY A 115 3.64 -8.58 -20.36
N ALA A 116 2.65 -8.97 -19.55
CA ALA A 116 1.26 -8.56 -19.72
C ALA A 116 1.07 -7.03 -19.60
N LEU A 117 1.78 -6.38 -18.69
CA LEU A 117 1.76 -4.91 -18.56
C LEU A 117 2.38 -4.22 -19.78
N PHE A 118 3.43 -4.79 -20.35
CA PHE A 118 4.09 -4.30 -21.56
C PHE A 118 3.19 -4.45 -22.78
N GLU A 119 2.54 -5.60 -22.97
CA GLU A 119 1.57 -5.86 -24.03
C GLU A 119 0.38 -4.90 -23.94
N TRP A 120 -0.18 -4.73 -22.74
CA TRP A 120 -1.24 -3.75 -22.51
C TRP A 120 -0.81 -2.34 -22.90
N PHE A 121 0.39 -1.91 -22.50
CA PHE A 121 0.90 -0.58 -22.86
C PHE A 121 1.06 -0.41 -24.36
N ASN A 122 1.62 -1.38 -25.06
CA ASN A 122 1.80 -1.32 -26.51
C ASN A 122 0.46 -1.28 -27.25
N LYS A 123 -0.51 -2.08 -26.83
CA LYS A 123 -1.88 -2.08 -27.37
C LYS A 123 -2.53 -0.70 -27.24
N TRP A 124 -2.37 -0.04 -26.09
CA TRP A 124 -3.07 1.21 -25.79
C TRP A 124 -2.23 2.48 -25.92
N LYS A 125 -1.01 2.37 -26.42
CA LYS A 125 -0.06 3.50 -26.50
C LYS A 125 -0.65 4.70 -27.24
N THR A 126 -1.19 4.50 -28.45
CA THR A 126 -1.78 5.59 -29.26
C THR A 126 -2.93 6.26 -28.53
N PHE A 127 -3.84 5.48 -27.93
CA PHE A 127 -4.95 5.98 -27.11
C PHE A 127 -4.45 6.77 -25.88
N LEU A 128 -3.43 6.28 -25.21
CA LEU A 128 -2.84 6.97 -24.06
C LEU A 128 -2.14 8.28 -24.46
N ASP A 129 -1.65 8.40 -25.71
CA ASP A 129 -0.94 9.57 -26.22
C ASP A 129 -1.88 10.62 -26.81
N GLU A 130 -3.20 10.36 -26.91
CA GLU A 130 -4.19 11.34 -27.31
C GLU A 130 -4.14 12.59 -26.46
N ARG A 131 -4.29 13.74 -27.12
CA ARG A 131 -4.22 15.07 -26.49
C ARG A 131 -5.47 15.86 -26.79
N THR A 132 -5.90 16.61 -25.81
CA THR A 132 -7.00 17.60 -25.89
C THR A 132 -6.40 18.99 -25.74
N ILE A 133 -6.92 19.94 -26.51
CA ILE A 133 -6.59 21.36 -26.39
C ILE A 133 -7.69 22.04 -25.60
N ASN A 134 -7.32 22.74 -24.54
CA ASN A 134 -8.25 23.60 -23.82
C ASN A 134 -8.52 24.86 -24.69
N ILE A 135 -9.74 25.06 -25.10
CA ILE A 135 -10.13 26.13 -26.04
C ILE A 135 -9.88 27.53 -25.43
N GLU A 136 -10.08 27.70 -24.14
CA GLU A 136 -9.91 28.98 -23.46
C GLU A 136 -8.44 29.37 -23.26
N THR A 137 -7.57 28.40 -22.97
CA THR A 137 -6.17 28.65 -22.61
C THR A 137 -5.18 28.29 -23.69
N GLY A 138 -5.60 27.63 -24.78
CA GLY A 138 -4.75 27.09 -25.84
C GLY A 138 -3.81 25.96 -25.39
N LYS A 139 -3.84 25.55 -24.11
CA LYS A 139 -2.93 24.55 -23.56
C LYS A 139 -3.37 23.14 -23.93
N SER A 140 -2.39 22.34 -24.39
CA SER A 140 -2.59 20.92 -24.69
C SER A 140 -2.30 20.06 -23.45
N PHE A 141 -3.15 19.05 -23.22
CA PHE A 141 -2.97 18.06 -22.14
C PHE A 141 -3.37 16.66 -22.63
N TYR A 142 -2.88 15.61 -21.93
CA TYR A 142 -3.29 14.25 -22.27
C TYR A 142 -4.76 14.01 -21.92
N THR A 143 -5.54 13.55 -22.89
CA THR A 143 -6.95 13.22 -22.76
C THR A 143 -7.18 12.19 -21.65
N HIS A 144 -6.36 11.15 -21.63
CA HIS A 144 -6.47 10.02 -20.70
C HIS A 144 -5.47 10.10 -19.54
N LYS A 145 -5.27 11.32 -18.97
CA LYS A 145 -4.27 11.59 -17.91
C LYS A 145 -4.38 10.67 -16.70
N ARG A 146 -5.60 10.29 -16.27
CA ARG A 146 -5.80 9.41 -15.12
C ARG A 146 -5.35 7.98 -15.42
N LEU A 147 -5.67 7.45 -16.59
CA LEU A 147 -5.24 6.12 -17.00
C LEU A 147 -3.70 6.06 -17.17
N ARG A 148 -3.11 7.12 -17.74
CA ARG A 148 -1.64 7.28 -17.79
C ARG A 148 -1.01 7.27 -16.39
N SER A 149 -1.63 7.95 -15.43
CA SER A 149 -1.16 7.98 -14.04
C SER A 149 -1.27 6.60 -13.37
N ALA A 150 -2.34 5.85 -13.66
CA ALA A 150 -2.50 4.48 -13.19
C ALA A 150 -1.35 3.59 -13.70
N TYR A 151 -1.11 3.58 -15.01
CA TYR A 151 0.00 2.83 -15.60
C TYR A 151 1.36 3.23 -15.02
N ARG A 152 1.64 4.54 -14.93
CA ARG A 152 2.90 5.05 -14.36
C ARG A 152 3.09 4.60 -12.91
N SER A 153 2.01 4.60 -12.11
CA SER A 153 2.08 4.14 -10.72
C SER A 153 2.52 2.67 -10.64
N ILE A 154 1.95 1.79 -11.49
CA ILE A 154 2.37 0.38 -11.53
C ILE A 154 3.83 0.28 -11.98
N LYS A 155 4.18 0.92 -13.10
CA LYS A 155 5.53 0.88 -13.67
C LYS A 155 6.60 1.35 -12.66
N THR A 156 6.33 2.44 -11.95
CA THR A 156 7.25 3.00 -10.95
C THR A 156 7.43 2.05 -9.76
N ASN A 157 6.34 1.44 -9.29
CA ASN A 157 6.34 0.59 -8.09
C ASN A 157 6.71 -0.86 -8.38
N LEU A 158 6.87 -1.24 -9.65
CA LEU A 158 7.02 -2.63 -10.07
C LEU A 158 8.16 -3.36 -9.35
N LYS A 159 9.28 -2.67 -9.11
CA LYS A 159 10.44 -3.25 -8.42
C LYS A 159 10.16 -3.66 -6.97
N TRP A 160 9.21 -2.97 -6.30
CA TRP A 160 8.83 -3.30 -4.92
C TRP A 160 7.60 -4.21 -4.82
N LEU A 161 6.85 -4.38 -5.91
CA LEU A 161 5.65 -5.22 -5.92
C LEU A 161 5.99 -6.71 -5.95
N PHE A 162 7.22 -7.07 -6.32
CA PHE A 162 7.69 -8.45 -6.46
C PHE A 162 8.92 -8.76 -5.60
N THR A 163 9.21 -7.94 -4.58
CA THR A 163 10.30 -8.22 -3.64
C THR A 163 10.12 -9.59 -2.96
N TRP A 164 8.88 -9.98 -2.65
CA TRP A 164 8.51 -11.29 -2.13
C TRP A 164 8.89 -12.44 -3.07
N TYR A 165 8.80 -12.22 -4.37
CA TYR A 165 9.14 -13.20 -5.39
C TYR A 165 10.66 -13.31 -5.57
N ASP A 166 11.36 -12.18 -5.51
CA ASP A 166 12.82 -12.13 -5.64
C ASP A 166 13.53 -12.69 -4.39
N ASN A 167 12.82 -12.87 -3.24
CA ASN A 167 13.35 -13.34 -1.95
C ASN A 167 12.41 -14.40 -1.34
N ILE A 168 12.15 -15.45 -2.10
CA ILE A 168 11.19 -16.52 -1.72
C ILE A 168 11.57 -17.18 -0.39
N GLU A 169 12.86 -17.34 -0.14
CA GLU A 169 13.42 -17.96 1.08
C GLU A 169 13.04 -17.19 2.36
N LEU A 170 12.76 -15.89 2.27
CA LEU A 170 12.37 -15.07 3.41
C LEU A 170 10.87 -15.18 3.76
N GLY A 171 10.07 -15.83 2.93
CA GLY A 171 8.63 -15.97 3.16
C GLY A 171 7.87 -14.63 3.26
N ILE A 172 8.32 -13.60 2.55
CA ILE A 172 7.74 -12.26 2.60
C ILE A 172 6.31 -12.29 2.05
N PRO A 173 5.28 -11.84 2.79
CA PRO A 173 3.95 -11.76 2.23
C PRO A 173 3.84 -10.61 1.22
N ASN A 174 3.07 -10.80 0.17
CA ASN A 174 2.83 -9.76 -0.85
C ASN A 174 1.83 -8.67 -0.43
N THR A 175 1.20 -8.81 0.75
CA THR A 175 0.22 -7.84 1.27
C THR A 175 0.35 -7.62 2.77
N THR A 176 -0.21 -6.52 3.26
CA THR A 176 -0.40 -6.19 4.69
C THR A 176 -1.74 -6.70 5.23
N GLY A 177 -2.42 -7.61 4.53
CA GLY A 177 -3.78 -8.05 4.83
C GLY A 177 -4.00 -8.52 6.27
N ALA A 178 -2.98 -9.13 6.91
CA ALA A 178 -3.05 -9.54 8.32
C ALA A 178 -3.20 -8.34 9.28
N ILE A 179 -2.55 -7.20 8.98
CA ILE A 179 -2.68 -5.97 9.79
C ILE A 179 -4.00 -5.29 9.48
N GLU A 180 -4.39 -5.21 8.22
CA GLU A 180 -5.64 -4.59 7.78
C GLU A 180 -6.86 -5.30 8.40
N GLY A 181 -6.88 -6.65 8.39
CA GLY A 181 -7.92 -7.45 9.06
C GLY A 181 -7.95 -7.21 10.56
N HIS A 182 -6.78 -7.12 11.21
CA HIS A 182 -6.66 -6.82 12.63
C HIS A 182 -7.20 -5.41 12.97
N PHE A 183 -6.89 -4.41 12.17
CA PHE A 183 -7.46 -3.06 12.33
C PHE A 183 -8.96 -3.00 12.04
N ALA A 184 -9.46 -3.80 11.11
CA ALA A 184 -10.89 -3.88 10.84
C ALA A 184 -11.66 -4.45 12.05
N ASP A 185 -11.16 -5.52 12.67
CA ASP A 185 -11.73 -6.11 13.89
C ASP A 185 -11.70 -5.11 15.06
N LEU A 186 -10.53 -4.47 15.31
CA LEU A 186 -10.39 -3.43 16.32
C LEU A 186 -11.40 -2.29 16.13
N LYS A 187 -11.57 -1.80 14.90
CA LYS A 187 -12.54 -0.75 14.60
C LYS A 187 -13.98 -1.20 14.82
N ASN A 188 -14.31 -2.42 14.46
CA ASN A 188 -15.65 -2.98 14.67
C ASN A 188 -15.96 -3.10 16.15
N LYS A 189 -15.04 -3.61 16.97
CA LYS A 189 -15.19 -3.70 18.43
C LYS A 189 -15.34 -2.31 19.06
N LEU A 190 -14.51 -1.34 18.68
CA LEU A 190 -14.63 0.04 19.19
C LEU A 190 -15.93 0.72 18.76
N ARG A 191 -16.51 0.36 17.62
CA ARG A 191 -17.79 0.90 17.14
C ARG A 191 -18.95 0.45 18.04
N ASN A 192 -18.86 -0.75 18.62
CA ASN A 192 -19.84 -1.25 19.58
C ASN A 192 -19.75 -0.55 20.96
N HIS A 193 -18.69 0.21 21.21
CA HIS A 193 -18.47 0.97 22.44
C HIS A 193 -18.50 2.49 22.15
N ASN A 194 -19.62 2.97 21.60
CA ASN A 194 -19.85 4.39 21.37
C ASN A 194 -19.84 5.14 22.72
N GLY A 195 -19.14 6.26 22.78
CA GLY A 195 -19.08 7.09 24.01
C GLY A 195 -17.81 6.90 24.83
N LEU A 196 -16.88 6.03 24.45
CA LEU A 196 -15.57 5.99 25.08
C LEU A 196 -14.82 7.32 24.87
N ASN A 197 -14.41 7.96 25.95
CA ASN A 197 -13.49 9.09 25.87
C ASN A 197 -12.11 8.64 25.35
N LEU A 198 -11.27 9.60 24.97
CA LEU A 198 -9.97 9.31 24.34
C LEU A 198 -9.07 8.40 25.18
N LYS A 199 -9.03 8.60 26.51
CA LYS A 199 -8.20 7.80 27.43
C LYS A 199 -8.67 6.34 27.47
N ARG A 200 -10.00 6.12 27.61
CA ARG A 200 -10.58 4.77 27.61
C ARG A 200 -10.44 4.08 26.26
N LYS A 201 -10.57 4.84 25.16
CA LYS A 201 -10.36 4.31 23.80
C LYS A 201 -8.91 3.83 23.60
N LYS A 202 -7.92 4.60 24.02
CA LYS A 202 -6.52 4.19 23.96
C LYS A 202 -6.26 2.95 24.81
N ARG A 203 -6.76 2.91 26.04
CA ARG A 203 -6.66 1.73 26.90
C ARG A 203 -7.25 0.48 26.25
N PHE A 204 -8.43 0.58 25.64
CA PHE A 204 -9.03 -0.54 24.90
C PHE A 204 -8.12 -1.01 23.74
N ILE A 205 -7.53 -0.06 22.98
CA ILE A 205 -6.59 -0.36 21.91
C ILE A 205 -5.35 -1.06 22.46
N ASP A 206 -4.80 -0.61 23.60
CA ASP A 206 -3.64 -1.22 24.24
C ASP A 206 -3.92 -2.67 24.68
N GLU A 207 -5.09 -2.90 25.30
CA GLU A 207 -5.53 -4.23 25.70
C GLU A 207 -5.79 -5.16 24.52
N PHE A 208 -6.31 -4.62 23.40
CA PHE A 208 -6.59 -5.40 22.20
C PHE A 208 -5.29 -5.76 21.45
N LEU A 209 -4.38 -4.82 21.28
CA LEU A 209 -3.14 -5.05 20.52
C LEU A 209 -2.08 -5.80 21.33
N LYS A 210 -2.09 -5.76 22.65
CA LYS A 210 -1.16 -6.46 23.55
C LYS A 210 0.31 -6.32 23.14
N VAL A 211 0.77 -5.07 22.95
CA VAL A 211 2.17 -4.75 22.60
C VAL A 211 2.84 -4.14 23.81
#